data_2236be12fc211a95e0c571ce19382c62
#
_entry.id   2236be12fc211a95e0c571ce19382c62
#
_cell.length_a   1.000
_cell.length_b   1.000
_cell.length_c   1.000
_cell.angle_alpha   90.00
_cell.angle_beta   90.00
_cell.angle_gamma   90.00
#
_symmetry.space_group_name_H-M   'P 1'
#
loop_
_entity.id
_entity.type
_entity.pdbx_description
1 polymer ?
#
loop_
_entity_poly.entity_id
_entity_poly.type
_entity_poly.pdbx_seq_one_letter_code
_entity_poly.pdbx_strand_id
1 'polypeptide(L)'
;LSRNALPYWVILAIDIVICYLSGIFVFWMFFHGAVSPQHIVLLSKTIFMYMIFNLIGFRIFRTYSGIIRYSSFVDLRRVGLAMLSSLIVAEAMHYVIYYWDLDFIRLQGRQIAAMYLVATIGMMLFRIVVKSLYDVLFNTGGGMRTLIYGVKDGGIGLAKSIRSSKPNKFTLKGFIAHDSTFKGRILMGEKVYIVDDDLAETIRELKIKAVLVSPLQNERFRDDQELQDVLLSQGVQIFMS
;
A
#
# COMPACT_ATOMS: atom_id res chain seq x y z
N LEU A 1 9.15 -4.80 15.89
CA LEU A 1 7.96 -5.66 15.74
C LEU A 1 6.77 -4.77 15.35
N SER A 2 6.42 -4.76 14.09
CA SER A 2 5.34 -3.95 13.51
C SER A 2 3.99 -4.48 14.01
N ARG A 3 3.39 -3.82 14.99
CA ARG A 3 2.10 -4.17 15.61
C ARG A 3 0.86 -4.03 14.69
N ASN A 4 1.01 -3.61 13.42
CA ASN A 4 -0.13 -3.21 12.56
C ASN A 4 -0.13 -3.87 11.18
N ALA A 5 0.49 -5.03 11.00
CA ALA A 5 0.36 -5.78 9.75
C ALA A 5 -0.73 -6.85 9.89
N LEU A 6 -1.67 -6.89 8.95
CA LEU A 6 -2.65 -7.98 8.89
C LEU A 6 -1.90 -9.32 8.76
N PRO A 7 -2.21 -10.31 9.61
CA PRO A 7 -1.57 -11.60 9.51
C PRO A 7 -1.92 -12.29 8.17
N TYR A 8 -0.97 -13.02 7.62
CA TYR A 8 -1.10 -13.67 6.30
C TYR A 8 -2.32 -14.61 6.18
N TRP A 9 -2.73 -15.25 7.28
CA TRP A 9 -3.88 -16.14 7.28
C TRP A 9 -5.21 -15.42 7.09
N VAL A 10 -5.33 -14.15 7.53
CA VAL A 10 -6.53 -13.32 7.28
C VAL A 10 -6.68 -13.04 5.80
N ILE A 11 -5.57 -12.73 5.12
CA ILE A 11 -5.57 -12.46 3.69
C ILE A 11 -5.96 -13.72 2.92
N LEU A 12 -5.37 -14.86 3.30
CA LEU A 12 -5.70 -16.16 2.73
C LEU A 12 -7.19 -16.46 2.90
N ALA A 13 -7.74 -16.24 4.11
CA ALA A 13 -9.16 -16.47 4.37
C ALA A 13 -10.06 -15.59 3.49
N ILE A 14 -9.70 -14.32 3.29
CA ILE A 14 -10.44 -13.39 2.43
C ILE A 14 -10.35 -13.83 0.96
N ASP A 15 -9.16 -14.21 0.48
CA ASP A 15 -8.98 -14.71 -0.89
C ASP A 15 -9.82 -15.98 -1.14
N ILE A 16 -9.91 -16.88 -0.16
CA ILE A 16 -10.78 -18.06 -0.19
C ILE A 16 -12.26 -17.66 -0.31
N VAL A 17 -12.70 -16.70 0.50
CA VAL A 17 -14.08 -16.20 0.46
C VAL A 17 -14.38 -15.55 -0.90
N ILE A 18 -13.46 -14.76 -1.44
CA ILE A 18 -13.61 -14.13 -2.77
C ILE A 18 -13.74 -15.21 -3.85
N CYS A 19 -12.90 -16.24 -3.84
CA CYS A 19 -12.98 -17.35 -4.79
C CYS A 19 -14.33 -18.08 -4.69
N TYR A 20 -14.79 -18.36 -3.48
CA TYR A 20 -16.07 -19.05 -3.24
C TYR A 20 -17.26 -18.21 -3.74
N LEU A 21 -17.32 -16.94 -3.37
CA LEU A 21 -18.39 -16.03 -3.78
C LEU A 21 -18.38 -15.80 -5.30
N SER A 22 -17.22 -15.71 -5.92
CA SER A 22 -17.08 -15.60 -7.38
C SER A 22 -17.63 -16.83 -8.09
N GLY A 23 -17.42 -18.01 -7.54
CA GLY A 23 -17.97 -19.26 -8.06
C GLY A 23 -19.50 -19.27 -8.02
N ILE A 24 -20.09 -18.93 -6.89
CA ILE A 24 -21.55 -18.84 -6.74
C ILE A 24 -22.14 -17.76 -7.65
N PHE A 25 -21.51 -16.59 -7.70
CA PHE A 25 -21.97 -15.46 -8.52
C PHE A 25 -22.01 -15.82 -10.01
N VAL A 26 -20.92 -16.40 -10.54
CA VAL A 26 -20.86 -16.77 -11.95
C VAL A 26 -21.84 -17.89 -12.26
N PHE A 27 -21.97 -18.89 -11.38
CA PHE A 27 -22.96 -19.93 -11.55
C PHE A 27 -24.37 -19.35 -11.61
N TRP A 28 -24.74 -18.47 -10.67
CA TRP A 28 -26.05 -17.79 -10.64
C TRP A 28 -26.28 -17.00 -11.94
N MET A 29 -25.26 -16.30 -12.44
CA MET A 29 -25.35 -15.51 -13.66
C MET A 29 -25.66 -16.38 -14.89
N PHE A 30 -24.99 -17.52 -15.02
CA PHE A 30 -25.17 -18.42 -16.17
C PHE A 30 -26.45 -19.25 -16.12
N PHE A 31 -26.97 -19.54 -14.94
CA PHE A 31 -28.19 -20.33 -14.74
C PHE A 31 -29.44 -19.48 -14.48
N HIS A 32 -29.37 -18.15 -14.70
CA HIS A 32 -30.48 -17.21 -14.61
C HIS A 32 -31.29 -17.32 -13.30
N GLY A 33 -30.63 -17.62 -12.19
CA GLY A 33 -31.25 -17.68 -10.87
C GLY A 33 -32.03 -18.96 -10.54
N ALA A 34 -32.15 -19.90 -11.47
CA ALA A 34 -32.83 -21.20 -11.22
C ALA A 34 -31.90 -22.16 -10.47
N VAL A 35 -31.55 -21.84 -9.21
CA VAL A 35 -30.62 -22.62 -8.41
C VAL A 35 -31.41 -23.33 -7.28
N SER A 36 -31.49 -24.66 -7.33
CA SER A 36 -32.03 -25.45 -6.23
C SER A 36 -30.99 -25.64 -5.11
N PRO A 37 -31.39 -25.91 -3.85
CA PRO A 37 -30.46 -26.19 -2.76
C PRO A 37 -29.48 -27.32 -3.07
N GLN A 38 -29.94 -28.36 -3.79
CA GLN A 38 -29.09 -29.50 -4.20
C GLN A 38 -27.97 -29.05 -5.16
N HIS A 39 -28.26 -28.14 -6.10
CA HIS A 39 -27.26 -27.56 -6.97
C HIS A 39 -26.21 -26.75 -6.22
N ILE A 40 -26.61 -26.03 -5.16
CA ILE A 40 -25.66 -25.28 -4.32
C ILE A 40 -24.68 -26.21 -3.62
N VAL A 41 -25.15 -27.32 -3.04
CA VAL A 41 -24.28 -28.28 -2.36
C VAL A 41 -23.27 -28.89 -3.33
N LEU A 42 -23.72 -29.33 -4.50
CA LEU A 42 -22.87 -29.94 -5.50
C LEU A 42 -21.90 -28.92 -6.12
N LEU A 43 -22.36 -27.69 -6.33
CA LEU A 43 -21.53 -26.56 -6.76
C LEU A 43 -20.42 -26.26 -5.73
N SER A 44 -20.78 -26.21 -4.45
CA SER A 44 -19.82 -25.98 -3.37
C SER A 44 -18.72 -27.05 -3.36
N LYS A 45 -19.08 -28.33 -3.53
CA LYS A 45 -18.14 -29.44 -3.67
C LYS A 45 -17.16 -29.21 -4.82
N THR A 46 -17.66 -28.76 -5.99
CA THR A 46 -16.86 -28.47 -7.16
C THR A 46 -15.93 -27.26 -6.94
N ILE A 47 -16.44 -26.18 -6.34
CA ILE A 47 -15.64 -24.99 -6.00
C ILE A 47 -14.55 -25.35 -4.99
N PHE A 48 -14.84 -26.16 -3.96
CA PHE A 48 -13.84 -26.60 -2.99
C PHE A 48 -12.70 -27.38 -3.66
N MET A 49 -13.00 -28.22 -4.61
CA MET A 49 -11.98 -28.93 -5.38
C MET A 49 -11.06 -27.94 -6.14
N TYR A 50 -11.64 -26.94 -6.83
CA TYR A 50 -10.84 -25.92 -7.52
C TYR A 50 -10.05 -25.04 -6.55
N MET A 51 -10.57 -24.77 -5.34
CA MET A 51 -9.82 -24.05 -4.29
C MET A 51 -8.53 -24.76 -3.88
N ILE A 52 -8.48 -26.09 -3.89
CA ILE A 52 -7.23 -26.82 -3.59
C ILE A 52 -6.14 -26.42 -4.61
N PHE A 53 -6.49 -26.34 -5.89
CA PHE A 53 -5.56 -25.89 -6.93
C PHE A 53 -5.12 -24.44 -6.72
N ASN A 54 -6.05 -23.55 -6.32
CA ASN A 54 -5.72 -22.17 -5.99
C ASN A 54 -4.76 -22.07 -4.81
N LEU A 55 -4.96 -22.86 -3.74
CA LEU A 55 -4.07 -22.90 -2.59
C LEU A 55 -2.65 -23.36 -2.97
N ILE A 56 -2.55 -24.37 -3.83
CA ILE A 56 -1.26 -24.82 -4.36
C ILE A 56 -0.60 -23.72 -5.19
N GLY A 57 -1.33 -23.08 -6.10
CA GLY A 57 -0.87 -21.95 -6.90
C GLY A 57 -0.38 -20.79 -6.01
N PHE A 58 -1.14 -20.40 -5.01
CA PHE A 58 -0.77 -19.35 -4.06
C PHE A 58 0.53 -19.67 -3.29
N ARG A 59 0.73 -20.93 -2.93
CA ARG A 59 1.96 -21.36 -2.26
C ARG A 59 3.17 -21.34 -3.19
N ILE A 60 3.03 -21.81 -4.44
CA ILE A 60 4.10 -21.82 -5.44
C ILE A 60 4.56 -20.40 -5.76
N PHE A 61 3.63 -19.49 -6.03
CA PHE A 61 3.93 -18.10 -6.40
C PHE A 61 4.18 -17.19 -5.19
N ARG A 62 4.15 -17.73 -3.95
CA ARG A 62 4.40 -16.98 -2.71
C ARG A 62 3.58 -15.69 -2.62
N THR A 63 2.28 -15.76 -2.93
CA THR A 63 1.39 -14.61 -2.97
C THR A 63 1.22 -13.92 -1.61
N TYR A 64 1.60 -14.59 -0.52
CA TYR A 64 1.52 -14.12 0.87
C TYR A 64 2.88 -13.75 1.48
N SER A 65 3.94 -13.67 0.68
CA SER A 65 5.29 -13.33 1.18
C SER A 65 5.49 -11.84 1.43
N GLY A 66 4.58 -10.98 0.97
CA GLY A 66 4.63 -9.53 1.12
C GLY A 66 3.76 -9.02 2.27
N ILE A 67 4.16 -7.88 2.86
CA ILE A 67 3.31 -7.14 3.78
C ILE A 67 2.33 -6.33 2.91
N ILE A 68 1.02 -6.52 3.04
CA ILE A 68 -0.02 -5.84 2.21
C ILE A 68 0.17 -4.32 2.19
N ARG A 69 0.65 -3.74 3.30
CA ARG A 69 0.96 -2.32 3.42
C ARG A 69 1.87 -1.79 2.30
N TYR A 70 2.72 -2.65 1.74
CA TYR A 70 3.64 -2.33 0.65
C TYR A 70 3.28 -3.06 -0.64
N SER A 71 2.00 -3.51 -0.78
CA SER A 71 1.53 -4.19 -1.98
C SER A 71 1.96 -3.40 -3.22
N SER A 72 2.82 -4.02 -4.00
CA SER A 72 3.37 -3.45 -5.21
C SER A 72 2.74 -4.14 -6.43
N PHE A 73 2.98 -3.61 -7.61
CA PHE A 73 2.63 -4.28 -8.87
C PHE A 73 3.11 -5.73 -8.92
N VAL A 74 4.23 -6.04 -8.24
CA VAL A 74 4.79 -7.39 -8.13
C VAL A 74 3.82 -8.35 -7.45
N ASP A 75 3.11 -7.91 -6.40
CA ASP A 75 2.16 -8.77 -5.68
C ASP A 75 0.91 -9.03 -6.52
N LEU A 76 0.41 -8.02 -7.25
CA LEU A 76 -0.70 -8.20 -8.19
C LEU A 76 -0.32 -9.19 -9.30
N ARG A 77 0.90 -9.08 -9.84
CA ARG A 77 1.43 -10.02 -10.84
C ARG A 77 1.51 -11.45 -10.30
N ARG A 78 1.96 -11.65 -9.05
CA ARG A 78 2.01 -12.97 -8.42
C ARG A 78 0.63 -13.59 -8.29
N VAL A 79 -0.38 -12.82 -7.89
CA VAL A 79 -1.77 -13.29 -7.82
C VAL A 79 -2.28 -13.65 -9.21
N GLY A 80 -2.06 -12.80 -10.21
CA GLY A 80 -2.47 -13.07 -11.58
C GLY A 80 -1.84 -14.37 -12.12
N LEU A 81 -0.54 -14.58 -11.92
CA LEU A 81 0.15 -15.80 -12.35
C LEU A 81 -0.34 -17.05 -11.59
N ALA A 82 -0.57 -16.93 -10.27
CA ALA A 82 -1.12 -18.03 -9.49
C ALA A 82 -2.51 -18.43 -9.98
N MET A 83 -3.39 -17.46 -10.21
CA MET A 83 -4.75 -17.72 -10.71
C MET A 83 -4.76 -18.26 -12.15
N LEU A 84 -3.89 -17.75 -13.01
CA LEU A 84 -3.75 -18.25 -14.39
C LEU A 84 -3.28 -19.70 -14.39
N SER A 85 -2.27 -20.05 -13.61
CA SER A 85 -1.80 -21.44 -13.51
C SER A 85 -2.87 -22.37 -12.94
N SER A 86 -3.61 -21.91 -11.92
CA SER A 86 -4.71 -22.67 -11.31
C SER A 86 -5.88 -22.83 -12.30
N LEU A 87 -6.18 -21.83 -13.12
CA LEU A 87 -7.17 -21.92 -14.19
C LEU A 87 -6.82 -23.04 -15.19
N ILE A 88 -5.56 -23.11 -15.64
CA ILE A 88 -5.12 -24.15 -16.56
C ILE A 88 -5.34 -25.54 -15.97
N VAL A 89 -5.00 -25.73 -14.68
CA VAL A 89 -5.22 -27.00 -13.98
C VAL A 89 -6.70 -27.28 -13.81
N ALA A 90 -7.52 -26.28 -13.51
CA ALA A 90 -8.97 -26.41 -13.35
C ALA A 90 -9.64 -26.82 -14.67
N GLU A 91 -9.23 -26.23 -15.81
CA GLU A 91 -9.70 -26.62 -17.15
C GLU A 91 -9.29 -28.06 -17.48
N ALA A 92 -8.06 -28.46 -17.19
CA ALA A 92 -7.63 -29.84 -17.36
C ALA A 92 -8.48 -30.80 -16.51
N MET A 93 -8.75 -30.44 -15.25
CA MET A 93 -9.59 -31.26 -14.35
C MET A 93 -11.05 -31.33 -14.82
N HIS A 94 -11.56 -30.31 -15.48
CA HIS A 94 -12.88 -30.34 -16.12
C HIS A 94 -13.00 -31.51 -17.09
N TYR A 95 -11.99 -31.75 -17.95
CA TYR A 95 -11.98 -32.87 -18.88
C TYR A 95 -11.90 -34.21 -18.15
N VAL A 96 -11.17 -34.30 -17.05
CA VAL A 96 -11.09 -35.51 -16.21
C VAL A 96 -12.47 -35.84 -15.61
N ILE A 97 -13.16 -34.83 -15.03
CA ILE A 97 -14.52 -34.97 -14.49
C ILE A 97 -15.50 -35.45 -15.58
N TYR A 98 -15.39 -34.88 -16.78
CA TYR A 98 -16.26 -35.23 -17.89
C TYR A 98 -16.01 -36.66 -18.37
N TYR A 99 -14.75 -37.07 -18.51
CA TYR A 99 -14.37 -38.38 -19.08
C TYR A 99 -14.64 -39.54 -18.09
N TRP A 100 -14.43 -39.32 -16.80
CA TRP A 100 -14.59 -40.36 -15.77
C TRP A 100 -15.94 -40.31 -15.04
N ASP A 101 -16.86 -39.47 -15.50
CA ASP A 101 -18.22 -39.34 -14.96
C ASP A 101 -18.27 -39.13 -13.44
N LEU A 102 -17.38 -38.30 -12.92
CA LEU A 102 -17.29 -38.04 -11.50
C LEU A 102 -18.49 -37.21 -11.01
N ASP A 103 -18.91 -37.44 -9.76
CA ASP A 103 -20.05 -36.79 -9.11
C ASP A 103 -19.72 -35.35 -8.71
N PHE A 104 -19.53 -34.50 -9.72
CA PHE A 104 -19.31 -33.06 -9.63
C PHE A 104 -20.19 -32.32 -10.63
N ILE A 105 -20.48 -31.02 -10.39
CA ILE A 105 -21.13 -30.22 -11.42
C ILE A 105 -20.21 -30.04 -12.62
N ARG A 106 -20.70 -30.39 -13.78
CA ARG A 106 -20.01 -30.22 -15.06
C ARG A 106 -20.17 -28.77 -15.51
N LEU A 107 -19.21 -27.93 -15.07
CA LEU A 107 -19.13 -26.54 -15.51
C LEU A 107 -18.53 -26.50 -16.92
N GLN A 108 -19.04 -25.63 -17.78
CA GLN A 108 -18.43 -25.39 -19.08
C GLN A 108 -17.12 -24.59 -18.90
N GLY A 109 -16.12 -24.79 -19.76
CA GLY A 109 -14.84 -24.06 -19.67
C GLY A 109 -15.00 -22.54 -19.59
N ARG A 110 -15.96 -21.97 -20.36
CA ARG A 110 -16.29 -20.52 -20.25
C ARG A 110 -16.77 -20.10 -18.86
N GLN A 111 -17.45 -20.98 -18.13
CA GLN A 111 -17.90 -20.70 -16.76
C GLN A 111 -16.73 -20.76 -15.78
N ILE A 112 -15.84 -21.74 -15.94
CA ILE A 112 -14.61 -21.86 -15.16
C ILE A 112 -13.73 -20.61 -15.40
N ALA A 113 -13.50 -20.25 -16.66
CA ALA A 113 -12.74 -19.06 -17.00
C ALA A 113 -13.35 -17.77 -16.41
N ALA A 114 -14.67 -17.61 -16.48
CA ALA A 114 -15.37 -16.47 -15.87
C ALA A 114 -15.22 -16.44 -14.35
N MET A 115 -15.33 -17.59 -13.66
CA MET A 115 -15.13 -17.70 -12.20
C MET A 115 -13.72 -17.25 -11.81
N TYR A 116 -12.70 -17.72 -12.52
CA TYR A 116 -11.31 -17.35 -12.26
C TYR A 116 -11.04 -15.89 -12.56
N LEU A 117 -11.63 -15.34 -13.63
CA LEU A 117 -11.52 -13.92 -13.97
C LEU A 117 -12.13 -13.03 -12.89
N VAL A 118 -13.37 -13.30 -12.48
CA VAL A 118 -14.07 -12.54 -11.43
C VAL A 118 -13.31 -12.65 -10.10
N ALA A 119 -12.84 -13.83 -9.72
CA ALA A 119 -12.06 -14.03 -8.51
C ALA A 119 -10.74 -13.25 -8.55
N THR A 120 -10.03 -13.27 -9.66
CA THR A 120 -8.76 -12.54 -9.83
C THR A 120 -8.96 -11.04 -9.70
N ILE A 121 -9.97 -10.49 -10.39
CA ILE A 121 -10.32 -9.07 -10.29
C ILE A 121 -10.72 -8.71 -8.87
N GLY A 122 -11.55 -9.53 -8.22
CA GLY A 122 -11.96 -9.32 -6.83
C GLY A 122 -10.79 -9.27 -5.85
N MET A 123 -9.85 -10.21 -5.95
CA MET A 123 -8.64 -10.23 -5.13
C MET A 123 -7.73 -9.02 -5.38
N MET A 124 -7.55 -8.61 -6.64
CA MET A 124 -6.76 -7.44 -6.99
C MET A 124 -7.39 -6.16 -6.45
N LEU A 125 -8.70 -5.97 -6.65
CA LEU A 125 -9.45 -4.83 -6.13
C LEU A 125 -9.38 -4.77 -4.60
N PHE A 126 -9.60 -5.90 -3.93
CA PHE A 126 -9.50 -5.97 -2.47
C PHE A 126 -8.12 -5.50 -1.98
N ARG A 127 -7.02 -5.94 -2.59
CA ARG A 127 -5.67 -5.52 -2.22
C ARG A 127 -5.43 -4.03 -2.46
N ILE A 128 -5.95 -3.48 -3.56
CA ILE A 128 -5.86 -2.04 -3.86
C ILE A 128 -6.65 -1.24 -2.81
N VAL A 129 -7.86 -1.67 -2.48
CA VAL A 129 -8.71 -1.01 -1.47
C VAL A 129 -8.05 -1.04 -0.10
N VAL A 130 -7.57 -2.20 0.36
CA VAL A 130 -6.87 -2.32 1.65
C VAL A 130 -5.66 -1.42 1.70
N LYS A 131 -4.86 -1.37 0.63
CA LYS A 131 -3.71 -0.46 0.55
C LYS A 131 -4.14 1.00 0.63
N SER A 132 -5.15 1.41 -0.16
CA SER A 132 -5.67 2.79 -0.15
C SER A 132 -6.19 3.18 1.22
N LEU A 133 -6.97 2.31 1.87
CA LEU A 133 -7.46 2.55 3.23
C LEU A 133 -6.30 2.69 4.22
N TYR A 134 -5.29 1.83 4.10
CA TYR A 134 -4.12 1.92 4.97
C TYR A 134 -3.35 3.22 4.75
N ASP A 135 -3.19 3.64 3.50
CA ASP A 135 -2.53 4.90 3.14
C ASP A 135 -3.33 6.11 3.66
N VAL A 136 -4.66 6.08 3.61
CA VAL A 136 -5.52 7.14 4.13
C VAL A 136 -5.53 7.15 5.67
N LEU A 137 -5.72 6.01 6.32
CA LEU A 137 -5.88 5.95 7.78
C LEU A 137 -4.58 6.15 8.56
N PHE A 138 -3.44 5.71 8.01
CA PHE A 138 -2.16 5.70 8.71
C PHE A 138 -1.11 6.64 8.15
N ASN A 139 -1.24 7.12 6.90
CA ASN A 139 -0.34 8.14 6.34
C ASN A 139 -0.87 9.58 6.51
N THR A 140 -2.14 9.76 6.83
CA THR A 140 -2.71 11.07 7.22
C THR A 140 -2.42 11.41 8.70
N GLY A 141 -1.92 10.49 9.48
CA GLY A 141 -1.47 10.68 10.85
C GLY A 141 -0.07 11.27 10.90
N GLY A 142 0.04 12.55 10.58
CA GLY A 142 0.98 13.47 11.16
C GLY A 142 2.43 13.02 11.36
N GLY A 143 3.22 12.92 10.31
CA GLY A 143 4.65 13.12 10.47
C GLY A 143 4.91 14.46 11.18
N MET A 144 5.95 14.55 12.01
CA MET A 144 6.33 15.79 12.66
C MET A 144 6.46 16.89 11.61
N ARG A 145 5.71 18.00 11.78
CA ARG A 145 5.82 19.15 10.87
C ARG A 145 7.23 19.69 10.95
N THR A 146 7.89 19.76 9.81
CA THR A 146 9.35 19.92 9.75
C THR A 146 9.73 20.98 8.74
N LEU A 147 10.70 21.80 9.11
CA LEU A 147 11.45 22.66 8.20
C LEU A 147 12.80 22.01 7.89
N ILE A 148 13.34 22.28 6.70
CA ILE A 148 14.69 21.86 6.32
C ILE A 148 15.57 23.10 6.33
N TYR A 149 16.66 23.06 7.11
CA TYR A 149 17.70 24.06 7.08
C TYR A 149 18.67 23.80 5.93
N GLY A 150 18.61 24.68 4.91
CA GLY A 150 19.39 24.60 3.69
C GLY A 150 18.53 24.44 2.43
N VAL A 151 18.77 25.30 1.43
CA VAL A 151 18.00 25.41 0.17
C VAL A 151 18.74 24.87 -1.04
N LYS A 152 19.98 24.43 -0.90
CA LYS A 152 20.83 23.86 -1.99
C LYS A 152 20.62 22.33 -2.08
N ASP A 153 21.45 21.69 -2.86
CA ASP A 153 21.34 20.26 -3.21
C ASP A 153 21.12 19.33 -2.02
N GLY A 154 21.79 19.56 -0.90
CA GLY A 154 21.60 18.76 0.32
C GLY A 154 20.20 18.89 0.92
N GLY A 155 19.63 20.12 0.93
CA GLY A 155 18.26 20.34 1.39
C GLY A 155 17.21 19.73 0.46
N ILE A 156 17.46 19.82 -0.85
CA ILE A 156 16.60 19.19 -1.88
C ILE A 156 16.66 17.65 -1.74
N GLY A 157 17.85 17.09 -1.50
CA GLY A 157 18.04 15.67 -1.27
C GLY A 157 17.25 15.17 -0.05
N LEU A 158 17.31 15.89 1.08
CA LEU A 158 16.52 15.61 2.29
C LEU A 158 15.01 15.70 2.02
N ALA A 159 14.55 16.72 1.31
CA ALA A 159 13.14 16.87 0.96
C ALA A 159 12.63 15.72 0.11
N LYS A 160 13.41 15.24 -0.86
CA LYS A 160 13.11 14.04 -1.65
C LYS A 160 13.06 12.79 -0.77
N SER A 161 14.02 12.63 0.13
CA SER A 161 14.07 11.51 1.08
C SER A 161 12.85 11.49 1.99
N ILE A 162 12.44 12.62 2.57
CA ILE A 162 11.25 12.73 3.40
C ILE A 162 10.00 12.32 2.62
N ARG A 163 9.83 12.83 1.38
CA ARG A 163 8.66 12.53 0.54
C ARG A 163 8.60 11.07 0.09
N SER A 164 9.75 10.42 -0.08
CA SER A 164 9.84 9.02 -0.46
C SER A 164 9.76 8.05 0.73
N SER A 165 10.02 8.54 1.95
CA SER A 165 10.01 7.70 3.15
C SER A 165 8.60 7.25 3.52
N LYS A 166 8.41 5.95 3.70
CA LYS A 166 7.16 5.37 4.23
C LYS A 166 7.49 4.46 5.41
N PRO A 167 6.92 4.67 6.58
CA PRO A 167 5.96 5.71 6.99
C PRO A 167 6.59 7.10 7.09
N ASN A 168 5.80 8.13 6.80
CA ASN A 168 6.25 9.52 6.89
C ASN A 168 6.47 9.91 8.35
N LYS A 169 7.73 9.90 8.79
CA LYS A 169 8.10 10.43 10.12
C LYS A 169 8.03 11.96 10.17
N PHE A 170 8.27 12.60 9.04
CA PHE A 170 8.34 14.04 8.88
C PHE A 170 7.38 14.51 7.78
N THR A 171 6.76 15.66 7.99
CA THR A 171 5.93 16.35 7.00
C THR A 171 6.59 17.69 6.70
N LEU A 172 7.16 17.84 5.50
CA LEU A 172 7.81 19.07 5.06
C LEU A 172 6.79 20.21 5.01
N LYS A 173 7.15 21.37 5.60
CA LYS A 173 6.35 22.59 5.62
C LYS A 173 7.11 23.80 5.08
N GLY A 174 8.39 23.65 4.79
CA GLY A 174 9.21 24.71 4.23
C GLY A 174 10.70 24.48 4.41
N PHE A 175 11.45 25.46 3.98
CA PHE A 175 12.91 25.50 4.09
C PHE A 175 13.33 26.75 4.85
N ILE A 176 14.49 26.68 5.50
CA ILE A 176 15.13 27.81 6.16
C ILE A 176 16.41 28.16 5.41
N ALA A 177 16.62 29.42 5.11
CA ALA A 177 17.82 29.96 4.49
C ALA A 177 18.33 31.18 5.25
N HIS A 178 19.63 31.40 5.23
CA HIS A 178 20.22 32.66 5.72
C HIS A 178 20.21 33.77 4.69
N ASP A 179 20.25 33.39 3.42
CA ASP A 179 20.36 34.35 2.33
C ASP A 179 18.99 34.93 2.01
N SER A 180 18.84 36.27 2.17
CA SER A 180 17.63 37.01 1.92
C SER A 180 17.13 36.92 0.47
N THR A 181 18.01 36.57 -0.48
CA THR A 181 17.65 36.35 -1.88
C THR A 181 16.64 35.19 -2.08
N PHE A 182 16.51 34.32 -1.11
CA PHE A 182 15.56 33.20 -1.12
C PHE A 182 14.25 33.51 -0.39
N LYS A 183 14.08 34.68 0.25
CA LYS A 183 12.86 35.05 0.98
C LYS A 183 11.63 34.89 0.11
N GLY A 184 10.66 34.12 0.59
CA GLY A 184 9.38 33.91 -0.09
C GLY A 184 9.42 33.09 -1.38
N ARG A 185 10.58 32.57 -1.80
CA ARG A 185 10.66 31.67 -2.94
C ARG A 185 10.01 30.32 -2.61
N ILE A 186 9.53 29.65 -3.63
CA ILE A 186 8.96 28.31 -3.52
C ILE A 186 10.00 27.30 -4.00
N LEU A 187 10.36 26.36 -3.14
CA LEU A 187 11.25 25.24 -3.43
C LEU A 187 10.51 23.93 -3.23
N MET A 188 10.44 23.10 -4.25
CA MET A 188 9.70 21.84 -4.23
C MET A 188 8.23 21.98 -3.76
N GLY A 189 7.57 23.10 -4.06
CA GLY A 189 6.18 23.38 -3.66
C GLY A 189 6.01 23.91 -2.24
N GLU A 190 7.09 24.12 -1.48
CA GLU A 190 7.08 24.66 -0.12
C GLU A 190 7.80 26.02 -0.06
N LYS A 191 7.38 26.91 0.83
CA LYS A 191 7.98 28.24 1.00
C LYS A 191 9.37 28.14 1.65
N VAL A 192 10.23 29.09 1.26
CA VAL A 192 11.53 29.34 1.90
C VAL A 192 11.37 30.51 2.88
N TYR A 193 11.71 30.28 4.12
CA TYR A 193 11.77 31.24 5.21
C TYR A 193 13.22 31.66 5.44
N ILE A 194 13.45 32.84 5.88
CA ILE A 194 14.79 33.30 6.25
C ILE A 194 14.94 33.37 7.76
N VAL A 195 16.18 33.37 8.24
CA VAL A 195 16.50 33.60 9.64
C VAL A 195 16.34 35.07 9.90
N ASP A 196 15.19 35.46 10.45
CA ASP A 196 14.82 36.82 10.87
C ASP A 196 13.94 36.76 12.12
N ASP A 197 13.57 37.95 12.66
CA ASP A 197 12.77 38.09 13.85
C ASP A 197 11.38 37.39 13.74
N ASP A 198 10.88 37.26 12.51
CA ASP A 198 9.58 36.63 12.23
C ASP A 198 9.62 35.09 12.24
N LEU A 199 10.83 34.49 12.29
CA LEU A 199 10.98 33.04 12.20
C LEU A 199 10.31 32.32 13.38
N ALA A 200 10.40 32.89 14.59
CA ALA A 200 9.76 32.33 15.78
C ALA A 200 8.24 32.29 15.66
N GLU A 201 7.63 33.31 15.08
CA GLU A 201 6.20 33.38 14.81
C GLU A 201 5.78 32.36 13.73
N THR A 202 6.53 32.28 12.67
CA THR A 202 6.34 31.28 11.59
C THR A 202 6.37 29.84 12.15
N ILE A 203 7.30 29.53 13.04
CA ILE A 203 7.40 28.21 13.70
C ILE A 203 6.14 27.88 14.49
N ARG A 204 5.57 28.86 15.20
CA ARG A 204 4.33 28.69 15.98
C ARG A 204 3.12 28.53 15.09
N GLU A 205 2.95 29.39 14.08
CA GLU A 205 1.84 29.34 13.13
C GLU A 205 1.79 28.02 12.38
N LEU A 206 2.92 27.56 11.86
CA LEU A 206 3.03 26.31 11.14
C LEU A 206 3.04 25.08 12.06
N LYS A 207 3.09 25.29 13.39
CA LYS A 207 3.21 24.26 14.42
C LYS A 207 4.37 23.30 14.11
N ILE A 208 5.54 23.86 13.82
CA ILE A 208 6.75 23.10 13.54
C ILE A 208 7.22 22.37 14.79
N LYS A 209 7.55 21.10 14.64
CA LYS A 209 8.04 20.25 15.74
C LYS A 209 9.47 19.79 15.53
N ALA A 210 9.98 19.89 14.31
CA ALA A 210 11.32 19.43 13.98
C ALA A 210 11.98 20.34 12.92
N VAL A 211 13.31 20.44 13.00
CA VAL A 211 14.15 20.99 11.95
C VAL A 211 15.17 19.93 11.54
N LEU A 212 15.28 19.69 10.25
CA LEU A 212 16.28 18.80 9.68
C LEU A 212 17.40 19.64 9.07
N VAL A 213 18.60 19.45 9.55
CA VAL A 213 19.77 20.17 9.06
C VAL A 213 20.37 19.42 7.88
N SER A 214 20.55 20.11 6.75
CA SER A 214 21.22 19.54 5.58
C SER A 214 22.69 19.22 5.88
N PRO A 215 23.23 18.08 5.42
CA PRO A 215 24.64 17.69 5.67
C PRO A 215 25.63 18.78 5.31
N LEU A 216 25.38 19.48 4.19
CA LEU A 216 26.24 20.57 3.70
C LEU A 216 26.17 21.87 4.51
N GLN A 217 25.26 21.93 5.49
CA GLN A 217 25.04 23.12 6.32
C GLN A 217 25.27 22.82 7.82
N ASN A 218 25.76 21.65 8.18
CA ASN A 218 25.93 21.24 9.57
C ASN A 218 26.89 22.17 10.33
N GLU A 219 28.01 22.56 9.73
CA GLU A 219 28.98 23.48 10.36
C GLU A 219 28.35 24.84 10.59
N ARG A 220 27.79 25.43 9.54
CA ARG A 220 27.13 26.73 9.64
C ARG A 220 25.99 26.76 10.64
N PHE A 221 25.23 25.67 10.74
CA PHE A 221 24.16 25.55 11.73
C PHE A 221 24.69 25.50 13.16
N ARG A 222 25.85 24.82 13.36
CA ARG A 222 26.51 24.74 14.70
C ARG A 222 27.04 26.08 15.16
N ASP A 223 27.50 26.91 14.23
CA ASP A 223 28.03 28.24 14.55
C ASP A 223 26.93 29.28 14.80
N ASP A 224 25.70 28.98 14.40
CA ASP A 224 24.55 29.88 14.53
C ASP A 224 23.79 29.61 15.84
N GLN A 225 24.33 30.12 16.96
CA GLN A 225 23.75 29.97 18.28
C GLN A 225 22.40 30.65 18.39
N GLU A 226 22.22 31.81 17.77
CA GLU A 226 20.98 32.58 17.81
C GLU A 226 19.81 31.78 17.23
N LEU A 227 20.00 31.17 16.05
CA LEU A 227 18.99 30.31 15.46
C LEU A 227 18.68 29.07 16.33
N GLN A 228 19.72 28.46 16.92
CA GLN A 228 19.54 27.31 17.81
C GLN A 228 18.70 27.69 19.03
N ASP A 229 18.97 28.83 19.66
CA ASP A 229 18.23 29.30 20.83
C ASP A 229 16.77 29.60 20.48
N VAL A 230 16.51 30.21 19.30
CA VAL A 230 15.14 30.41 18.81
C VAL A 230 14.42 29.08 18.64
N LEU A 231 15.03 28.09 18.01
CA LEU A 231 14.42 26.78 17.77
C LEU A 231 14.16 26.03 19.09
N LEU A 232 15.12 26.03 20.00
CA LEU A 232 15.01 25.38 21.31
C LEU A 232 13.97 26.03 22.19
N SER A 233 13.88 27.37 22.20
CA SER A 233 12.87 28.10 22.96
C SER A 233 11.44 27.79 22.53
N GLN A 234 11.24 27.40 21.25
CA GLN A 234 9.96 26.97 20.70
C GLN A 234 9.72 25.45 20.86
N GLY A 235 10.62 24.71 21.53
CA GLY A 235 10.50 23.27 21.73
C GLY A 235 10.67 22.45 20.44
N VAL A 236 11.38 22.96 19.45
CA VAL A 236 11.62 22.29 18.16
C VAL A 236 12.78 21.30 18.32
N GLN A 237 12.58 20.07 17.86
CA GLN A 237 13.63 19.05 17.84
C GLN A 237 14.55 19.26 16.62
N ILE A 238 15.85 19.23 16.84
CA ILE A 238 16.85 19.43 15.79
C ILE A 238 17.43 18.04 15.43
N PHE A 239 17.39 17.72 14.16
CA PHE A 239 17.96 16.50 13.60
C PHE A 239 19.06 16.86 12.62
N MET A 240 20.27 16.42 12.91
CA MET A 240 21.41 16.52 12.00
C MET A 240 21.48 15.22 11.19
N SER A 241 21.68 15.33 9.88
CA SER A 241 21.76 14.18 8.96
C SER A 241 23.23 13.88 8.61
#